data_09776dde108484a34ca2cc248b4b006f
#
_entry.id   09776dde108484a34ca2cc248b4b006f
#
_cell.length_a   1.000
_cell.length_b   1.000
_cell.length_c   1.000
_cell.angle_alpha   90.00
_cell.angle_beta   90.00
_cell.angle_gamma   90.00
#
_symmetry.space_group_name_H-M   'P 1'
#
loop_
_entity.id
_entity.type
_entity.pdbx_description
1 polymer ?
#
loop_
_entity_poly.entity_id
_entity_poly.type
_entity_poly.pdbx_seq_one_letter_code
_entity_poly.pdbx_strand_id
1 'polypeptide(L)'
;MRKVGKLAVFGLAALGLALAGPQDNSLVIGASQEPRVLAGDFLDIISNQSIKREIEGYLFAPFIGFNADSQNFPVLATEVPTRQNGRLRVTDIGGGKKRLEMDLTIRPDARWSDGKPITTEDVAFYYEVGKAKGMPVLNPDYWERVSLKVKDARNFTVIFEPAYYYDTYGGTYGSPIGYAPKHIMGPEWEKVKAAARGLDPDKDAEKLNELYRNFFLKFSTPQALNRGAMVYSGAFKLRRWVPGNSIEMERNPNFPIKPEGGESRYVQRVVYRFIQNTNSLLVAVLGGSIDATSSVSLTFDQGRSRQLTSRAPGRFDIWFVPGAIWEHIDINKFENCQTVRDLGLNDVRTRRALLHALNREGLVKAFFDGLQPVAHTWIAPVNPLFNPNVRKYEFDLKKAEALLAEMGWRKGPDGILQRSVGGRTVRFEIEFVTTAGNAIRERTQQFFAEDLKKIGIAVKINNAPSAVVFSDEYIQRASECKWTGLFEFAWVSNLAEDGSLFQYRNLNTGAIMVPTKENNYQGQNIGGWRNDEFDRLTSQGVLEFDEAKRKQLFWRAQEIWAQELPALPLYFRANPYVVRKGLVNYVASAYAGGYGYPGWNAWEIGWESRGAVKKWDQAKYALSVK
;
A
#
# COMPACT_ATOMS: atom_id res chain seq x y z
N MET A 1 9.83 -34.87 -59.53
CA MET A 1 9.72 -33.41 -59.25
C MET A 1 9.40 -33.17 -57.79
N ARG A 2 10.43 -32.90 -56.97
CA ARG A 2 10.27 -32.65 -55.53
C ARG A 2 9.99 -31.14 -55.33
N LYS A 3 8.86 -30.81 -54.70
CA LYS A 3 8.58 -29.45 -54.22
C LYS A 3 9.27 -29.26 -52.87
N VAL A 4 10.23 -28.35 -52.85
CA VAL A 4 10.91 -27.88 -51.63
C VAL A 4 9.99 -26.84 -50.99
N GLY A 5 9.49 -27.14 -49.79
CA GLY A 5 8.76 -26.20 -48.95
C GLY A 5 9.72 -25.19 -48.33
N LYS A 6 9.43 -23.90 -48.51
CA LYS A 6 10.14 -22.81 -47.81
C LYS A 6 9.75 -22.79 -46.34
N LEU A 7 10.69 -23.10 -45.46
CA LEU A 7 10.57 -22.77 -44.02
C LEU A 7 10.63 -21.25 -43.89
N ALA A 8 9.56 -20.67 -43.39
CA ALA A 8 9.57 -19.28 -42.93
C ALA A 8 10.28 -19.25 -41.58
N VAL A 9 11.49 -18.70 -41.55
CA VAL A 9 12.21 -18.34 -40.33
C VAL A 9 11.51 -17.13 -39.73
N PHE A 10 10.73 -17.33 -38.69
CA PHE A 10 10.28 -16.24 -37.82
C PHE A 10 11.51 -15.69 -37.11
N GLY A 11 11.98 -14.55 -37.56
CA GLY A 11 12.99 -13.77 -36.87
C GLY A 11 12.44 -13.34 -35.50
N LEU A 12 12.91 -13.95 -34.45
CA LEU A 12 12.83 -13.37 -33.10
C LEU A 12 13.54 -12.02 -33.16
N ALA A 13 12.77 -10.95 -33.18
CA ALA A 13 13.29 -9.63 -32.87
C ALA A 13 13.83 -9.70 -31.45
N ALA A 14 15.15 -9.82 -31.32
CA ALA A 14 15.84 -9.60 -30.05
C ALA A 14 15.56 -8.14 -29.65
N LEU A 15 14.53 -7.93 -28.85
CA LEU A 15 14.38 -6.72 -28.06
C LEU A 15 15.69 -6.60 -27.27
N GLY A 16 16.50 -5.61 -27.63
CA GLY A 16 17.76 -5.32 -26.96
C GLY A 16 17.51 -5.23 -25.47
N LEU A 17 17.90 -6.27 -24.75
CA LEU A 17 17.97 -6.25 -23.29
C LEU A 17 18.92 -5.10 -22.97
N ALA A 18 18.35 -3.98 -22.49
CA ALA A 18 19.16 -2.93 -21.91
C ALA A 18 20.02 -3.59 -20.84
N LEU A 19 21.33 -3.53 -21.00
CA LEU A 19 22.26 -4.05 -20.02
C LEU A 19 22.01 -3.29 -18.74
N ALA A 20 21.67 -4.00 -17.65
CA ALA A 20 21.50 -3.40 -16.35
C ALA A 20 22.84 -2.87 -15.85
N GLY A 21 22.85 -1.72 -15.19
CA GLY A 21 24.00 -1.27 -14.43
C GLY A 21 24.63 0.06 -14.86
N PRO A 22 25.81 0.36 -14.31
CA PRO A 22 26.44 1.66 -14.42
C PRO A 22 26.89 2.05 -15.84
N GLN A 23 27.07 1.08 -16.75
CA GLN A 23 27.54 1.37 -18.11
C GLN A 23 26.54 2.26 -18.88
N ASP A 24 25.24 1.96 -18.78
CA ASP A 24 24.17 2.73 -19.43
C ASP A 24 23.64 3.88 -18.58
N ASN A 25 24.20 4.10 -17.38
CA ASN A 25 23.66 5.02 -16.37
C ASN A 25 22.16 4.76 -16.10
N SER A 26 21.78 3.51 -16.07
CA SER A 26 20.42 3.03 -15.82
C SER A 26 20.34 2.28 -14.48
N LEU A 27 19.11 2.16 -13.97
CA LEU A 27 18.76 1.37 -12.79
C LEU A 27 17.62 0.43 -13.16
N VAL A 28 17.85 -0.87 -13.02
CA VAL A 28 16.81 -1.90 -13.21
C VAL A 28 16.36 -2.42 -11.85
N ILE A 29 15.09 -2.19 -11.53
CA ILE A 29 14.45 -2.59 -10.26
C ILE A 29 13.55 -3.79 -10.53
N GLY A 30 13.78 -4.88 -9.82
CA GLY A 30 12.96 -6.08 -9.90
C GLY A 30 11.78 -6.03 -8.93
N ALA A 31 10.58 -6.30 -9.43
CA ALA A 31 9.36 -6.38 -8.65
C ALA A 31 8.57 -7.66 -8.97
N SER A 32 7.90 -8.23 -7.96
CA SER A 32 7.03 -9.40 -8.13
C SER A 32 5.58 -9.03 -8.49
N GLN A 33 5.26 -7.75 -8.43
CA GLN A 33 3.93 -7.23 -8.75
C GLN A 33 4.02 -6.17 -9.84
N GLU A 34 3.02 -6.14 -10.71
CA GLU A 34 2.78 -5.08 -11.68
C GLU A 34 1.58 -4.25 -11.23
N PRO A 35 1.61 -2.90 -11.33
CA PRO A 35 0.44 -2.10 -11.04
C PRO A 35 -0.65 -2.31 -12.09
N ARG A 36 -1.92 -2.29 -11.67
CA ARG A 36 -3.06 -2.37 -12.59
C ARG A 36 -3.19 -1.11 -13.43
N VAL A 37 -2.97 0.04 -12.80
CA VAL A 37 -3.00 1.39 -13.40
C VAL A 37 -1.89 2.23 -12.79
N LEU A 38 -1.58 3.37 -13.41
CA LEU A 38 -0.53 4.27 -12.96
C LEU A 38 -0.90 5.73 -13.28
N ALA A 39 -0.30 6.67 -12.58
CA ALA A 39 -0.33 8.09 -12.87
C ALA A 39 -1.71 8.76 -12.76
N GLY A 40 -2.59 8.57 -13.73
CA GLY A 40 -3.87 9.29 -13.79
C GLY A 40 -4.88 8.92 -12.70
N ASP A 41 -4.71 7.78 -12.05
CA ASP A 41 -5.55 7.34 -10.92
C ASP A 41 -5.05 7.91 -9.58
N PHE A 42 -4.99 9.23 -9.49
CA PHE A 42 -4.41 9.95 -8.35
C PHE A 42 -5.26 9.90 -7.06
N LEU A 43 -6.48 9.37 -7.12
CA LEU A 43 -7.35 9.12 -5.96
C LEU A 43 -7.40 7.65 -5.55
N ASP A 44 -6.64 6.77 -6.22
CA ASP A 44 -6.66 5.32 -6.00
C ASP A 44 -8.05 4.68 -6.19
N ILE A 45 -8.87 5.23 -7.10
CA ILE A 45 -10.21 4.73 -7.40
C ILE A 45 -10.18 3.36 -8.09
N ILE A 46 -9.16 3.13 -8.90
CA ILE A 46 -9.02 1.88 -9.69
C ILE A 46 -8.16 0.87 -8.93
N SER A 47 -7.10 1.32 -8.28
CA SER A 47 -6.14 0.44 -7.64
C SER A 47 -5.33 1.13 -6.54
N ASN A 48 -5.28 0.47 -5.37
CA ASN A 48 -4.53 0.90 -4.19
C ASN A 48 -3.32 -0.02 -3.93
N GLN A 49 -2.54 -0.33 -4.97
CA GLN A 49 -1.39 -1.23 -4.86
C GLN A 49 -0.12 -0.51 -4.37
N SER A 50 0.65 -1.14 -3.46
CA SER A 50 1.94 -0.62 -3.00
C SER A 50 2.93 -0.37 -4.13
N ILE A 51 3.00 -1.28 -5.12
CA ILE A 51 3.88 -1.13 -6.29
C ILE A 51 3.51 0.10 -7.15
N LYS A 52 2.22 0.45 -7.26
CA LYS A 52 1.76 1.67 -7.91
C LYS A 52 2.38 2.89 -7.24
N ARG A 53 2.23 2.99 -5.92
CA ARG A 53 2.74 4.12 -5.12
C ARG A 53 4.27 4.23 -5.17
N GLU A 54 4.97 3.09 -5.13
CA GLU A 54 6.43 3.06 -5.23
C GLU A 54 6.92 3.63 -6.58
N ILE A 55 6.30 3.22 -7.68
CA ILE A 55 6.64 3.72 -9.03
C ILE A 55 6.24 5.19 -9.19
N GLU A 56 5.08 5.58 -8.68
CA GLU A 56 4.60 6.96 -8.74
C GLU A 56 5.49 7.92 -7.94
N GLY A 57 6.23 7.45 -6.93
CA GLY A 57 7.26 8.23 -6.24
C GLY A 57 8.40 8.74 -7.14
N TYR A 58 8.64 8.08 -8.28
CA TYR A 58 9.55 8.58 -9.31
C TYR A 58 8.89 9.59 -10.26
N LEU A 59 7.59 9.43 -10.49
CA LEU A 59 6.81 10.17 -11.50
C LEU A 59 6.18 11.46 -10.97
N PHE A 60 5.87 11.51 -9.68
CA PHE A 60 5.21 12.66 -9.04
C PHE A 60 5.96 13.09 -7.78
N ALA A 61 6.17 14.39 -7.66
CA ALA A 61 6.82 14.97 -6.51
C ALA A 61 5.78 15.46 -5.49
N PRO A 62 5.96 15.22 -4.18
CA PRO A 62 5.11 15.85 -3.17
C PRO A 62 5.43 17.34 -3.01
N PHE A 63 4.52 18.13 -2.41
CA PHE A 63 4.87 19.47 -1.96
C PHE A 63 5.93 19.43 -0.86
N ILE A 64 5.72 18.53 0.11
CA ILE A 64 6.63 18.26 1.22
C ILE A 64 6.99 16.78 1.18
N GLY A 65 8.26 16.46 1.08
CA GLY A 65 8.79 15.09 1.13
C GLY A 65 9.09 14.65 2.54
N PHE A 66 9.34 13.35 2.68
CA PHE A 66 9.66 12.69 3.94
C PHE A 66 10.90 11.80 3.74
N ASN A 67 12.01 12.15 4.42
CA ASN A 67 13.28 11.48 4.21
C ASN A 67 13.43 10.19 5.02
N ALA A 68 14.56 9.50 4.86
CA ALA A 68 14.83 8.25 5.57
C ALA A 68 14.97 8.41 7.10
N ASP A 69 15.26 9.61 7.59
CA ASP A 69 15.32 9.97 9.02
C ASP A 69 13.95 10.42 9.57
N SER A 70 12.87 10.21 8.82
CA SER A 70 11.52 10.64 9.20
C SER A 70 11.37 12.16 9.34
N GLN A 71 12.10 12.94 8.55
CA GLN A 71 12.04 14.39 8.57
C GLN A 71 11.35 14.93 7.32
N ASN A 72 10.50 15.92 7.51
CA ASN A 72 9.90 16.66 6.40
C ASN A 72 10.92 17.60 5.74
N PHE A 73 10.86 17.68 4.40
CA PHE A 73 11.66 18.62 3.61
C PHE A 73 10.86 19.14 2.41
N PRO A 74 11.12 20.38 1.94
CA PRO A 74 10.37 20.94 0.83
C PRO A 74 10.82 20.33 -0.50
N VAL A 75 9.85 19.97 -1.38
CA VAL A 75 10.11 19.49 -2.74
C VAL A 75 9.50 20.44 -3.77
N LEU A 76 8.17 20.50 -3.91
CA LEU A 76 7.47 21.46 -4.75
C LEU A 76 7.04 22.73 -3.99
N ALA A 77 7.03 22.68 -2.65
CA ALA A 77 6.85 23.87 -1.83
C ALA A 77 8.19 24.60 -1.61
N THR A 78 8.13 25.88 -1.29
CA THR A 78 9.33 26.68 -0.96
C THR A 78 9.90 26.35 0.41
N GLU A 79 9.06 25.90 1.36
CA GLU A 79 9.43 25.56 2.73
C GLU A 79 8.41 24.62 3.35
N VAL A 80 8.79 23.97 4.45
CA VAL A 80 7.89 23.14 5.26
C VAL A 80 7.03 24.02 6.15
N PRO A 81 5.70 23.93 6.13
CA PRO A 81 4.84 24.61 7.08
C PRO A 81 5.10 24.11 8.51
N THR A 82 5.41 25.01 9.43
CA THR A 82 5.62 24.70 10.85
C THR A 82 4.91 25.74 11.73
N ARG A 83 4.72 25.40 13.01
CA ARG A 83 4.23 26.38 13.99
C ARG A 83 5.23 27.53 14.19
N GLN A 84 6.52 27.23 14.10
CA GLN A 84 7.59 28.22 14.30
C GLN A 84 7.61 29.29 13.20
N ASN A 85 7.41 28.91 11.91
CA ASN A 85 7.33 29.87 10.82
C ASN A 85 5.92 30.44 10.61
N GLY A 86 4.96 30.10 11.48
CA GLY A 86 3.57 30.59 11.44
C GLY A 86 2.72 30.05 10.29
N ARG A 87 3.28 29.16 9.47
CA ARG A 87 2.57 28.58 8.31
C ARG A 87 1.68 27.39 8.68
N LEU A 88 1.85 26.81 9.87
CA LEU A 88 0.99 25.77 10.41
C LEU A 88 0.33 26.31 11.69
N ARG A 89 -0.98 26.44 11.65
CA ARG A 89 -1.78 26.96 12.76
C ARG A 89 -2.80 25.93 13.19
N VAL A 90 -2.90 25.70 14.50
CA VAL A 90 -3.91 24.84 15.13
C VAL A 90 -4.71 25.68 16.09
N THR A 91 -6.01 25.80 15.86
CA THR A 91 -6.94 26.60 16.64
C THR A 91 -8.02 25.72 17.27
N ASP A 92 -8.37 25.97 18.51
CA ASP A 92 -9.49 25.32 19.18
C ASP A 92 -10.81 25.91 18.63
N ILE A 93 -11.72 25.01 18.21
CA ILE A 93 -13.02 25.39 17.67
C ILE A 93 -14.20 24.94 18.56
N GLY A 94 -13.88 24.51 19.79
CA GLY A 94 -14.86 24.04 20.75
C GLY A 94 -15.17 22.53 20.64
N GLY A 95 -15.81 21.99 21.67
CA GLY A 95 -16.20 20.58 21.71
C GLY A 95 -15.03 19.59 21.60
N GLY A 96 -13.82 19.98 22.02
CA GLY A 96 -12.60 19.15 21.89
C GLY A 96 -12.06 19.06 20.46
N LYS A 97 -12.62 19.76 19.50
CA LYS A 97 -12.20 19.77 18.11
C LYS A 97 -11.20 20.89 17.83
N LYS A 98 -10.33 20.65 16.88
CA LYS A 98 -9.32 21.59 16.39
C LYS A 98 -9.56 21.89 14.92
N ARG A 99 -9.13 23.09 14.50
CA ARG A 99 -8.96 23.47 13.10
C ARG A 99 -7.48 23.62 12.83
N LEU A 100 -7.00 22.97 11.77
CA LEU A 100 -5.64 23.10 11.27
C LEU A 100 -5.66 23.93 9.98
N GLU A 101 -4.79 24.90 9.88
CA GLU A 101 -4.51 25.64 8.64
C GLU A 101 -3.04 25.49 8.27
N MET A 102 -2.79 25.16 7.03
CA MET A 102 -1.44 24.95 6.50
C MET A 102 -1.24 25.81 5.25
N ASP A 103 -0.39 26.84 5.37
CA ASP A 103 -0.06 27.73 4.25
C ASP A 103 1.10 27.16 3.44
N LEU A 104 0.90 26.99 2.14
CA LEU A 104 1.91 26.53 1.21
C LEU A 104 2.14 27.55 0.10
N THR A 105 3.40 27.60 -0.34
CA THR A 105 3.82 28.38 -1.50
C THR A 105 4.50 27.45 -2.49
N ILE A 106 3.96 27.35 -3.71
CA ILE A 106 4.55 26.56 -4.80
C ILE A 106 5.83 27.25 -5.27
N ARG A 107 6.89 26.48 -5.48
CA ARG A 107 8.16 26.98 -6.02
C ARG A 107 7.94 27.64 -7.39
N PRO A 108 8.66 28.74 -7.71
CA PRO A 108 8.52 29.41 -9.01
C PRO A 108 9.01 28.57 -10.19
N ASP A 109 9.90 27.59 -9.92
CA ASP A 109 10.47 26.65 -10.90
C ASP A 109 9.76 25.29 -10.96
N ALA A 110 8.69 25.10 -10.19
CA ALA A 110 7.87 23.89 -10.25
C ALA A 110 7.13 23.79 -11.59
N ARG A 111 7.41 22.70 -12.34
CA ARG A 111 6.85 22.49 -13.68
C ARG A 111 6.46 21.04 -13.89
N TRP A 112 5.46 20.86 -14.74
CA TRP A 112 5.14 19.59 -15.35
C TRP A 112 6.21 19.18 -16.37
N SER A 113 6.26 17.92 -16.74
CA SER A 113 7.23 17.37 -17.70
C SER A 113 7.09 17.93 -19.12
N ASP A 114 5.96 18.56 -19.45
CA ASP A 114 5.73 19.31 -20.70
C ASP A 114 6.19 20.78 -20.63
N GLY A 115 6.74 21.20 -19.49
CA GLY A 115 7.27 22.55 -19.24
C GLY A 115 6.24 23.54 -18.69
N LYS A 116 4.97 23.22 -18.62
CA LYS A 116 3.95 24.10 -18.03
C LYS A 116 4.16 24.25 -16.53
N PRO A 117 3.94 25.45 -15.95
CA PRO A 117 4.06 25.65 -14.51
C PRO A 117 3.01 24.84 -13.75
N ILE A 118 3.41 24.33 -12.59
CA ILE A 118 2.48 23.80 -11.59
C ILE A 118 1.94 24.98 -10.80
N THR A 119 0.61 25.10 -10.72
CA THR A 119 -0.07 26.21 -10.08
C THR A 119 -1.15 25.76 -9.10
N THR A 120 -1.72 26.70 -8.38
CA THR A 120 -2.87 26.45 -7.50
C THR A 120 -4.11 25.98 -8.25
N GLU A 121 -4.19 26.15 -9.57
CA GLU A 121 -5.26 25.58 -10.38
C GLU A 121 -5.18 24.04 -10.43
N ASP A 122 -3.96 23.47 -10.46
CA ASP A 122 -3.74 22.01 -10.42
C ASP A 122 -4.12 21.46 -9.03
N VAL A 123 -3.85 22.23 -7.97
CA VAL A 123 -4.29 21.89 -6.60
C VAL A 123 -5.81 21.97 -6.49
N ALA A 124 -6.43 23.07 -6.93
CA ALA A 124 -7.88 23.22 -6.89
C ALA A 124 -8.61 22.13 -7.70
N PHE A 125 -8.05 21.75 -8.84
CA PHE A 125 -8.57 20.68 -9.67
C PHE A 125 -8.57 19.33 -8.94
N TYR A 126 -7.49 18.99 -8.23
CA TYR A 126 -7.43 17.77 -7.41
C TYR A 126 -8.55 17.74 -6.38
N TYR A 127 -8.77 18.85 -5.64
CA TYR A 127 -9.84 18.94 -4.65
C TYR A 127 -11.24 18.95 -5.28
N GLU A 128 -11.40 19.58 -6.44
CA GLU A 128 -12.67 19.56 -7.19
C GLU A 128 -13.07 18.13 -7.56
N VAL A 129 -12.12 17.35 -8.11
CA VAL A 129 -12.35 15.95 -8.49
C VAL A 129 -12.63 15.09 -7.26
N GLY A 130 -11.79 15.19 -6.22
CA GLY A 130 -11.93 14.35 -5.02
C GLY A 130 -13.21 14.62 -4.21
N LYS A 131 -13.73 15.85 -4.27
CA LYS A 131 -14.97 16.26 -3.61
C LYS A 131 -16.21 16.12 -4.50
N ALA A 132 -16.08 15.56 -5.69
CA ALA A 132 -17.22 15.35 -6.56
C ALA A 132 -18.23 14.40 -5.89
N LYS A 133 -19.51 14.76 -6.01
CA LYS A 133 -20.62 14.06 -5.37
C LYS A 133 -20.67 12.60 -5.84
N GLY A 134 -20.62 11.63 -4.93
CA GLY A 134 -20.59 10.20 -5.22
C GLY A 134 -19.25 9.66 -5.76
N MET A 135 -18.13 10.42 -5.59
CA MET A 135 -16.79 9.92 -5.90
C MET A 135 -16.43 8.75 -4.95
N PRO A 136 -16.08 7.55 -5.46
CA PRO A 136 -15.84 6.36 -4.63
C PRO A 136 -14.44 6.38 -4.00
N VAL A 137 -14.15 7.37 -3.16
CA VAL A 137 -12.85 7.54 -2.51
C VAL A 137 -12.64 6.52 -1.39
N LEU A 138 -11.39 6.07 -1.19
CA LEU A 138 -11.03 5.10 -0.15
C LEU A 138 -11.13 5.68 1.28
N ASN A 139 -10.99 7.00 1.42
CA ASN A 139 -11.07 7.69 2.71
C ASN A 139 -12.04 8.86 2.63
N PRO A 140 -13.36 8.62 2.71
CA PRO A 140 -14.37 9.68 2.62
C PRO A 140 -14.23 10.73 3.73
N ASP A 141 -13.85 10.33 4.95
CA ASP A 141 -13.63 11.24 6.08
C ASP A 141 -12.62 12.36 5.77
N TYR A 142 -11.53 12.04 5.08
CA TYR A 142 -10.57 13.05 4.66
C TYR A 142 -11.23 14.13 3.80
N TRP A 143 -12.03 13.73 2.82
CA TRP A 143 -12.68 14.63 1.87
C TRP A 143 -13.77 15.49 2.49
N GLU A 144 -14.42 15.01 3.55
CA GLU A 144 -15.39 15.77 4.34
C GLU A 144 -14.73 16.89 5.14
N ARG A 145 -13.55 16.62 5.72
CA ARG A 145 -12.83 17.52 6.63
C ARG A 145 -11.94 18.54 5.95
N VAL A 146 -11.42 18.22 4.77
CA VAL A 146 -10.46 19.08 4.08
C VAL A 146 -11.15 20.17 3.28
N SER A 147 -10.58 21.36 3.27
CA SER A 147 -10.94 22.44 2.34
C SER A 147 -9.70 23.20 1.87
N LEU A 148 -9.85 23.87 0.73
CA LEU A 148 -8.78 24.62 0.08
C LEU A 148 -9.16 26.09 -0.03
N LYS A 149 -8.22 26.97 0.33
CA LYS A 149 -8.33 28.41 0.08
C LYS A 149 -7.18 28.84 -0.82
N VAL A 150 -7.46 29.15 -2.07
CA VAL A 150 -6.50 29.70 -3.02
C VAL A 150 -6.34 31.21 -2.76
N LYS A 151 -5.08 31.69 -2.69
CA LYS A 151 -4.74 33.11 -2.52
C LYS A 151 -4.32 33.72 -3.86
N ASP A 152 -3.46 33.04 -4.59
CA ASP A 152 -2.99 33.40 -5.93
C ASP A 152 -2.46 32.15 -6.67
N ALA A 153 -1.81 32.32 -7.80
CA ALA A 153 -1.32 31.22 -8.63
C ALA A 153 -0.30 30.27 -7.96
N ARG A 154 0.30 30.66 -6.83
CA ARG A 154 1.30 29.87 -6.10
C ARG A 154 1.02 29.71 -4.61
N ASN A 155 0.14 30.52 -4.04
CA ASN A 155 -0.12 30.52 -2.62
C ASN A 155 -1.51 29.98 -2.32
N PHE A 156 -1.59 29.03 -1.42
CA PHE A 156 -2.83 28.43 -0.98
C PHE A 156 -2.76 27.98 0.48
N THR A 157 -3.91 27.78 1.10
CA THR A 157 -4.04 27.22 2.45
C THR A 157 -4.88 25.96 2.37
N VAL A 158 -4.37 24.86 2.91
CA VAL A 158 -5.15 23.64 3.18
C VAL A 158 -5.69 23.74 4.60
N ILE A 159 -6.99 23.48 4.75
CA ILE A 159 -7.70 23.62 6.01
C ILE A 159 -8.34 22.28 6.35
N PHE A 160 -8.13 21.81 7.57
CA PHE A 160 -8.80 20.62 8.12
C PHE A 160 -9.70 21.03 9.27
N GLU A 161 -10.99 20.62 9.21
CA GLU A 161 -11.97 20.92 10.22
C GLU A 161 -13.03 19.80 10.32
N PRO A 162 -13.07 19.00 11.39
CA PRO A 162 -12.08 18.94 12.46
C PRO A 162 -10.72 18.44 11.98
N ALA A 163 -9.66 18.95 12.57
CA ALA A 163 -8.30 18.49 12.29
C ALA A 163 -7.95 17.25 13.12
N TYR A 164 -7.23 16.34 12.53
CA TYR A 164 -6.63 15.20 13.20
C TYR A 164 -5.14 15.43 13.49
N TYR A 165 -4.61 14.78 14.49
CA TYR A 165 -3.21 14.92 14.85
C TYR A 165 -2.28 14.67 13.64
N TYR A 166 -2.56 13.64 12.84
CA TYR A 166 -1.74 13.28 11.69
C TYR A 166 -1.82 14.27 10.51
N ASP A 167 -2.81 15.13 10.46
CA ASP A 167 -2.88 16.19 9.44
C ASP A 167 -1.71 17.19 9.57
N THR A 168 -1.03 17.22 10.74
CA THR A 168 0.16 18.06 10.97
C THR A 168 1.38 17.61 10.19
N TYR A 169 1.42 16.36 9.75
CA TYR A 169 2.53 15.76 9.01
C TYR A 169 2.32 15.82 7.49
N GLY A 170 1.76 16.93 7.02
CA GLY A 170 1.45 17.08 5.60
C GLY A 170 2.63 16.82 4.68
N GLY A 171 2.39 16.10 3.59
CA GLY A 171 3.30 16.04 2.48
C GLY A 171 3.90 14.67 2.15
N THR A 172 3.43 13.58 2.73
CA THR A 172 3.76 12.27 2.21
C THR A 172 2.93 11.95 0.96
N TYR A 173 3.46 11.15 0.07
CA TYR A 173 2.71 10.62 -1.07
C TYR A 173 1.44 9.89 -0.58
N GLY A 174 0.29 10.25 -1.10
CA GLY A 174 -0.99 9.79 -0.56
C GLY A 174 -1.50 10.60 0.65
N SER A 175 -0.82 11.65 1.04
CA SER A 175 -1.16 12.61 2.06
C SER A 175 -2.02 13.76 1.52
N PRO A 176 -2.59 14.53 2.43
CA PRO A 176 -3.68 15.50 2.22
C PRO A 176 -3.41 16.64 1.23
N ILE A 177 -2.25 16.76 0.63
CA ILE A 177 -1.95 17.86 -0.28
C ILE A 177 -1.64 17.32 -1.67
N GLY A 178 -2.71 17.00 -2.39
CA GLY A 178 -2.62 16.52 -3.76
C GLY A 178 -2.76 17.63 -4.81
N TYR A 179 -2.40 17.29 -6.03
CA TYR A 179 -2.57 18.11 -7.22
C TYR A 179 -2.61 17.19 -8.45
N ALA A 180 -3.25 17.66 -9.53
CA ALA A 180 -3.36 16.91 -10.78
C ALA A 180 -3.31 17.88 -11.97
N PRO A 181 -2.79 17.45 -13.13
CA PRO A 181 -2.58 18.35 -14.28
C PRO A 181 -3.90 18.79 -14.91
N LYS A 182 -4.46 19.90 -14.45
CA LYS A 182 -5.75 20.45 -14.91
C LYS A 182 -5.76 20.65 -16.42
N HIS A 183 -4.66 21.11 -17.01
CA HIS A 183 -4.56 21.36 -18.45
C HIS A 183 -4.62 20.08 -19.32
N ILE A 184 -4.35 18.91 -18.72
CA ILE A 184 -4.46 17.61 -19.37
C ILE A 184 -5.83 16.98 -19.11
N MET A 185 -6.22 16.89 -17.82
CA MET A 185 -7.39 16.14 -17.40
C MET A 185 -8.67 16.97 -17.37
N GLY A 186 -8.54 18.30 -17.22
CA GLY A 186 -9.66 19.23 -17.06
C GLY A 186 -10.68 19.18 -18.20
N PRO A 187 -10.26 19.19 -19.50
CA PRO A 187 -11.22 19.10 -20.60
C PRO A 187 -12.11 17.86 -20.58
N GLU A 188 -11.58 16.73 -20.13
CA GLU A 188 -12.37 15.51 -19.96
C GLU A 188 -13.23 15.55 -18.69
N TRP A 189 -12.72 16.18 -17.63
CA TRP A 189 -13.47 16.36 -16.40
C TRP A 189 -14.73 17.21 -16.61
N GLU A 190 -14.68 18.25 -17.45
CA GLU A 190 -15.87 19.03 -17.80
C GLU A 190 -16.97 18.17 -18.45
N LYS A 191 -16.60 17.19 -19.29
CA LYS A 191 -17.55 16.23 -19.85
C LYS A 191 -18.14 15.32 -18.77
N VAL A 192 -17.30 14.87 -17.83
CA VAL A 192 -17.73 14.06 -16.69
C VAL A 192 -18.74 14.82 -15.83
N LYS A 193 -18.45 16.09 -15.48
CA LYS A 193 -19.38 16.95 -14.73
C LYS A 193 -20.71 17.12 -15.46
N ALA A 194 -20.66 17.32 -16.79
CA ALA A 194 -21.88 17.44 -17.59
C ALA A 194 -22.71 16.15 -17.57
N ALA A 195 -22.06 15.00 -17.69
CA ALA A 195 -22.71 13.68 -17.66
C ALA A 195 -23.25 13.31 -16.27
N ALA A 196 -22.57 13.75 -15.20
CA ALA A 196 -23.01 13.55 -13.82
C ALA A 196 -24.15 14.48 -13.38
N ARG A 197 -24.46 15.52 -14.19
CA ARG A 197 -25.50 16.48 -13.85
C ARG A 197 -26.87 15.80 -13.74
N GLY A 198 -27.50 15.94 -12.57
CA GLY A 198 -28.82 15.37 -12.29
C GLY A 198 -28.80 13.93 -11.80
N LEU A 199 -27.63 13.27 -11.76
CA LEU A 199 -27.49 11.97 -11.11
C LEU A 199 -27.51 12.12 -9.58
N ASP A 200 -28.22 11.21 -8.93
CA ASP A 200 -28.34 11.13 -7.48
C ASP A 200 -27.32 10.08 -6.97
N PRO A 201 -26.40 10.42 -6.04
CA PRO A 201 -25.41 9.48 -5.54
C PRO A 201 -25.97 8.21 -4.92
N ASP A 202 -27.14 8.29 -4.31
CA ASP A 202 -27.76 7.15 -3.64
C ASP A 202 -28.52 6.25 -4.64
N LYS A 203 -29.15 6.87 -5.68
CA LYS A 203 -29.95 6.15 -6.67
C LYS A 203 -29.17 5.73 -7.91
N ASP A 204 -28.17 6.54 -8.31
CA ASP A 204 -27.39 6.36 -9.52
C ASP A 204 -25.92 6.03 -9.22
N ALA A 205 -25.64 5.45 -8.01
CA ALA A 205 -24.27 5.16 -7.54
C ALA A 205 -23.43 4.36 -8.55
N GLU A 206 -24.02 3.33 -9.18
CA GLU A 206 -23.33 2.50 -10.17
C GLU A 206 -22.94 3.32 -11.42
N LYS A 207 -23.83 4.18 -11.91
CA LYS A 207 -23.53 5.04 -13.07
C LYS A 207 -22.45 6.06 -12.77
N LEU A 208 -22.49 6.66 -11.56
CA LEU A 208 -21.45 7.59 -11.13
C LEU A 208 -20.11 6.90 -10.99
N ASN A 209 -20.09 5.71 -10.38
CA ASN A 209 -18.86 4.91 -10.25
C ASN A 209 -18.27 4.59 -11.62
N GLU A 210 -19.08 4.09 -12.55
CA GLU A 210 -18.62 3.80 -13.92
C GLU A 210 -18.08 5.06 -14.62
N LEU A 211 -18.79 6.19 -14.49
CA LEU A 211 -18.40 7.46 -15.10
C LEU A 211 -17.04 7.93 -14.57
N TYR A 212 -16.84 7.91 -13.24
CA TYR A 212 -15.59 8.31 -12.62
C TYR A 212 -14.45 7.34 -12.93
N ARG A 213 -14.70 6.03 -12.86
CA ARG A 213 -13.72 5.01 -13.28
C ARG A 213 -13.25 5.22 -14.71
N ASN A 214 -14.18 5.43 -15.64
CA ASN A 214 -13.87 5.66 -17.04
C ASN A 214 -13.07 6.94 -17.25
N PHE A 215 -13.30 7.98 -16.46
CA PHE A 215 -12.46 9.18 -16.45
C PHE A 215 -11.00 8.84 -16.09
N PHE A 216 -10.76 8.17 -14.97
CA PHE A 216 -9.41 7.82 -14.56
C PHE A 216 -8.72 6.85 -15.52
N LEU A 217 -9.44 5.86 -16.07
CA LEU A 217 -8.88 4.90 -17.04
C LEU A 217 -8.35 5.57 -18.30
N LYS A 218 -8.89 6.70 -18.72
CA LYS A 218 -8.39 7.47 -19.89
C LYS A 218 -6.96 7.97 -19.71
N PHE A 219 -6.49 8.09 -18.46
CA PHE A 219 -5.21 8.67 -18.08
C PHE A 219 -4.28 7.72 -17.32
N SER A 220 -4.68 6.47 -17.07
CA SER A 220 -3.97 5.58 -16.16
C SER A 220 -3.64 4.20 -16.72
N THR A 221 -4.24 3.81 -17.85
CA THR A 221 -3.95 2.52 -18.49
C THR A 221 -2.63 2.53 -19.26
N PRO A 222 -1.96 1.36 -19.44
CA PRO A 222 -0.74 1.27 -20.25
C PRO A 222 -0.90 1.86 -21.65
N GLN A 223 -2.05 1.61 -22.30
CA GLN A 223 -2.34 2.12 -23.64
C GLN A 223 -2.47 3.64 -23.68
N ALA A 224 -3.14 4.22 -22.68
CA ALA A 224 -3.30 5.67 -22.58
C ALA A 224 -1.94 6.35 -22.30
N LEU A 225 -1.19 5.84 -21.34
CA LEU A 225 0.09 6.40 -20.92
C LEU A 225 1.15 6.31 -22.03
N ASN A 226 1.20 5.20 -22.78
CA ASN A 226 2.11 5.04 -23.92
C ASN A 226 1.79 5.99 -25.09
N ARG A 227 0.56 6.54 -25.14
CA ARG A 227 0.16 7.60 -26.10
C ARG A 227 0.39 9.01 -25.57
N GLY A 228 0.99 9.15 -24.38
CA GLY A 228 1.26 10.45 -23.78
C GLY A 228 0.05 11.12 -23.13
N ALA A 229 -0.90 10.33 -22.60
CA ALA A 229 -2.11 10.86 -21.96
C ALA A 229 -1.85 11.61 -20.65
N MET A 230 -0.61 11.55 -20.09
CA MET A 230 -0.26 12.19 -18.82
C MET A 230 1.05 12.97 -18.89
N VAL A 231 1.20 13.91 -17.98
CA VAL A 231 2.43 14.64 -17.68
C VAL A 231 2.84 14.39 -16.22
N TYR A 232 4.10 14.61 -15.90
CA TYR A 232 4.73 14.18 -14.66
C TYR A 232 5.42 15.35 -13.98
N SER A 233 5.49 15.34 -12.66
CA SER A 233 6.12 16.39 -11.85
C SER A 233 7.36 15.90 -11.09
N GLY A 234 7.58 14.58 -11.07
CA GLY A 234 8.68 13.93 -10.36
C GLY A 234 10.02 14.01 -11.07
N ALA A 235 11.05 13.40 -10.46
CA ALA A 235 12.40 13.35 -11.00
C ALA A 235 12.49 12.58 -12.33
N PHE A 236 11.53 11.73 -12.59
CA PHE A 236 11.41 10.96 -13.83
C PHE A 236 10.03 11.15 -14.46
N LYS A 237 9.93 10.85 -15.76
CA LYS A 237 8.69 10.77 -16.54
C LYS A 237 8.62 9.42 -17.21
N LEU A 238 7.40 8.92 -17.45
CA LEU A 238 7.20 7.66 -18.14
C LEU A 238 7.69 7.76 -19.59
N ARG A 239 8.45 6.78 -20.00
CA ARG A 239 8.87 6.56 -21.39
C ARG A 239 8.00 5.49 -22.08
N ARG A 240 7.82 4.36 -21.38
CA ARG A 240 7.09 3.22 -21.95
C ARG A 240 6.61 2.28 -20.85
N TRP A 241 5.43 1.73 -21.01
CA TRP A 241 4.92 0.61 -20.23
C TRP A 241 4.64 -0.58 -21.14
N VAL A 242 5.32 -1.71 -20.92
CA VAL A 242 5.09 -2.99 -21.62
C VAL A 242 4.38 -3.92 -20.62
N PRO A 243 3.05 -4.10 -20.73
CA PRO A 243 2.30 -4.94 -19.82
C PRO A 243 2.89 -6.35 -19.67
N GLY A 244 2.94 -6.85 -18.44
CA GLY A 244 3.53 -8.15 -18.11
C GLY A 244 5.07 -8.18 -18.13
N ASN A 245 5.74 -7.07 -18.44
CA ASN A 245 7.19 -7.02 -18.61
C ASN A 245 7.86 -5.89 -17.82
N SER A 246 7.58 -4.62 -18.19
CA SER A 246 8.34 -3.50 -17.61
C SER A 246 7.65 -2.15 -17.73
N ILE A 247 8.05 -1.25 -16.81
CA ILE A 247 7.83 0.19 -16.91
C ILE A 247 9.19 0.87 -17.04
N GLU A 248 9.39 1.63 -18.10
CA GLU A 248 10.59 2.42 -18.35
C GLU A 248 10.32 3.90 -18.10
N MET A 249 11.19 4.53 -17.34
CA MET A 249 11.14 5.96 -17.00
C MET A 249 12.46 6.61 -17.37
N GLU A 250 12.40 7.84 -17.83
CA GLU A 250 13.57 8.66 -18.13
C GLU A 250 13.57 9.94 -17.29
N ARG A 251 14.74 10.51 -17.06
CA ARG A 251 14.88 11.72 -16.25
C ARG A 251 14.01 12.86 -16.77
N ASN A 252 13.32 13.53 -15.88
CA ASN A 252 12.51 14.72 -16.18
C ASN A 252 13.38 15.98 -16.09
N PRO A 253 13.70 16.65 -17.21
CA PRO A 253 14.55 17.84 -17.18
C PRO A 253 13.92 19.04 -16.44
N ASN A 254 12.60 19.03 -16.28
CA ASN A 254 11.83 20.08 -15.63
C ASN A 254 11.70 19.89 -14.11
N PHE A 255 12.27 18.81 -13.55
CA PHE A 255 12.25 18.61 -12.11
C PHE A 255 13.14 19.63 -11.39
N PRO A 256 12.62 20.35 -10.37
CA PRO A 256 13.30 21.53 -9.85
C PRO A 256 14.53 21.25 -8.98
N ILE A 257 14.60 20.06 -8.34
CA ILE A 257 15.74 19.73 -7.47
C ILE A 257 16.85 19.10 -8.31
N LYS A 258 18.02 19.74 -8.30
CA LYS A 258 19.20 19.23 -9.00
C LYS A 258 20.16 18.56 -8.01
N PRO A 259 20.64 17.35 -8.32
CA PRO A 259 21.58 16.65 -7.46
C PRO A 259 22.97 17.28 -7.49
N GLU A 260 23.73 17.06 -6.42
CA GLU A 260 25.08 17.58 -6.27
C GLU A 260 26.03 17.10 -7.35
N GLY A 261 26.81 18.00 -7.94
CA GLY A 261 27.74 17.67 -9.01
C GLY A 261 27.12 17.48 -10.39
N GLY A 262 25.80 17.72 -10.53
CA GLY A 262 25.07 17.74 -11.80
C GLY A 262 24.40 16.40 -12.17
N GLU A 263 23.29 16.48 -12.88
CA GLU A 263 22.41 15.36 -13.19
C GLU A 263 23.08 14.21 -13.98
N SER A 264 24.10 14.48 -14.78
CA SER A 264 24.79 13.47 -15.60
C SER A 264 25.47 12.36 -14.79
N ARG A 265 25.77 12.63 -13.51
CA ARG A 265 26.39 11.67 -12.59
C ARG A 265 25.38 10.66 -12.02
N TYR A 266 24.09 10.95 -12.12
CA TYR A 266 23.01 10.19 -11.51
C TYR A 266 22.21 9.42 -12.57
N VAL A 267 21.44 8.43 -12.15
CA VAL A 267 20.66 7.57 -13.03
C VAL A 267 19.82 8.40 -14.00
N GLN A 268 19.93 8.08 -15.30
CA GLN A 268 19.16 8.74 -16.37
C GLN A 268 17.91 7.96 -16.76
N ARG A 269 17.89 6.65 -16.50
CA ARG A 269 16.78 5.77 -16.83
C ARG A 269 16.53 4.78 -15.69
N VAL A 270 15.27 4.66 -15.27
CA VAL A 270 14.79 3.67 -14.30
C VAL A 270 13.87 2.69 -15.01
N VAL A 271 14.08 1.40 -14.80
CA VAL A 271 13.26 0.34 -15.37
C VAL A 271 12.76 -0.53 -14.23
N TYR A 272 11.45 -0.56 -14.00
CA TYR A 272 10.82 -1.60 -13.21
C TYR A 272 10.56 -2.81 -14.09
N ARG A 273 11.12 -3.96 -13.69
CA ARG A 273 10.93 -5.23 -14.39
C ARG A 273 10.06 -6.15 -13.54
N PHE A 274 8.96 -6.62 -14.13
CA PHE A 274 7.98 -7.43 -13.43
C PHE A 274 8.24 -8.91 -13.63
N ILE A 275 8.47 -9.65 -12.54
CA ILE A 275 8.67 -11.09 -12.51
C ILE A 275 7.85 -11.63 -11.34
N GLN A 276 6.63 -12.09 -11.63
CA GLN A 276 5.63 -12.44 -10.61
C GLN A 276 6.10 -13.54 -9.65
N ASN A 277 6.78 -14.57 -10.19
CA ASN A 277 7.34 -15.63 -9.36
C ASN A 277 8.63 -15.17 -8.70
N THR A 278 8.65 -15.11 -7.37
CA THR A 278 9.79 -14.60 -6.60
C THR A 278 11.06 -15.47 -6.72
N ASN A 279 10.94 -16.78 -7.01
CA ASN A 279 12.09 -17.63 -7.29
C ASN A 279 12.73 -17.27 -8.65
N SER A 280 11.91 -17.01 -9.66
CA SER A 280 12.39 -16.51 -10.95
C SER A 280 13.02 -15.12 -10.82
N LEU A 281 12.47 -14.27 -9.94
CA LEU A 281 13.05 -12.98 -9.63
C LEU A 281 14.43 -13.10 -8.98
N LEU A 282 14.59 -14.04 -8.02
CA LEU A 282 15.90 -14.35 -7.43
C LEU A 282 16.91 -14.79 -8.49
N VAL A 283 16.51 -15.64 -9.44
CA VAL A 283 17.36 -16.05 -10.57
C VAL A 283 17.77 -14.86 -11.43
N ALA A 284 16.85 -13.92 -11.69
CA ALA A 284 17.14 -12.70 -12.46
C ALA A 284 18.13 -11.77 -11.73
N VAL A 285 18.02 -11.64 -10.40
CA VAL A 285 19.01 -10.93 -9.56
C VAL A 285 20.37 -11.60 -9.66
N LEU A 286 20.46 -12.91 -9.44
CA LEU A 286 21.69 -13.68 -9.54
C LEU A 286 22.33 -13.59 -10.93
N GLY A 287 21.54 -13.62 -11.98
CA GLY A 287 21.96 -13.42 -13.38
C GLY A 287 22.43 -12.00 -13.70
N GLY A 288 22.17 -11.02 -12.82
CA GLY A 288 22.62 -9.63 -12.96
C GLY A 288 21.78 -8.79 -13.91
N SER A 289 20.59 -9.24 -14.25
CA SER A 289 19.63 -8.46 -15.04
C SER A 289 18.79 -7.50 -14.18
N ILE A 290 19.00 -7.52 -12.86
CA ILE A 290 18.36 -6.65 -11.86
C ILE A 290 19.48 -5.98 -11.05
N ASP A 291 19.38 -4.68 -10.82
CA ASP A 291 20.33 -3.89 -10.03
C ASP A 291 19.88 -3.72 -8.58
N ALA A 292 18.57 -3.56 -8.39
CA ALA A 292 17.96 -3.39 -7.08
C ALA A 292 16.59 -4.07 -7.03
N THR A 293 16.12 -4.37 -5.83
CA THR A 293 14.79 -4.95 -5.64
C THR A 293 13.84 -3.93 -5.05
N SER A 294 12.56 -3.99 -5.46
CA SER A 294 11.48 -3.17 -4.91
C SER A 294 11.03 -3.68 -3.54
N SER A 295 10.17 -2.92 -2.85
CA SER A 295 9.54 -3.34 -1.59
C SER A 295 8.66 -4.59 -1.73
N VAL A 296 8.14 -4.85 -2.93
CA VAL A 296 7.32 -6.02 -3.28
C VAL A 296 8.10 -6.90 -4.27
N SER A 297 9.14 -7.57 -3.79
CA SER A 297 10.06 -8.36 -4.60
C SER A 297 10.38 -9.71 -3.97
N LEU A 298 11.62 -9.89 -3.49
CA LEU A 298 12.07 -11.10 -2.83
C LEU A 298 11.46 -11.26 -1.45
N THR A 299 11.27 -12.50 -1.04
CA THR A 299 10.87 -12.81 0.34
C THR A 299 12.06 -12.71 1.29
N PHE A 300 11.80 -12.67 2.58
CA PHE A 300 12.86 -12.58 3.59
C PHE A 300 13.88 -13.72 3.48
N ASP A 301 13.41 -14.97 3.35
CA ASP A 301 14.30 -16.13 3.23
C ASP A 301 15.07 -16.16 1.91
N GLN A 302 14.51 -15.64 0.82
CA GLN A 302 15.22 -15.45 -0.44
C GLN A 302 16.33 -14.41 -0.30
N GLY A 303 16.08 -13.28 0.39
CA GLY A 303 17.10 -12.28 0.70
C GLY A 303 18.25 -12.84 1.53
N ARG A 304 17.99 -13.78 2.44
CA ARG A 304 19.01 -14.50 3.25
C ARG A 304 19.62 -15.69 2.54
N SER A 305 19.17 -16.01 1.34
CA SER A 305 19.63 -17.17 0.61
C SER A 305 21.16 -17.16 0.44
N ARG A 306 21.82 -18.25 0.82
CA ARG A 306 23.24 -18.47 0.52
C ARG A 306 23.54 -18.33 -0.96
N GLN A 307 22.55 -18.49 -1.84
CA GLN A 307 22.72 -18.29 -3.27
C GLN A 307 23.19 -16.87 -3.61
N LEU A 308 22.66 -15.84 -2.93
CA LEU A 308 23.08 -14.45 -3.15
C LEU A 308 24.53 -14.21 -2.71
N THR A 309 24.94 -14.80 -1.60
CA THR A 309 26.29 -14.61 -1.06
C THR A 309 27.33 -15.53 -1.71
N SER A 310 26.97 -16.77 -2.09
CA SER A 310 27.88 -17.76 -2.65
C SER A 310 28.02 -17.75 -4.17
N ARG A 311 26.88 -17.49 -4.89
CA ARG A 311 26.89 -17.46 -6.37
C ARG A 311 27.22 -16.09 -6.96
N ALA A 312 27.04 -15.03 -6.19
CA ALA A 312 27.37 -13.66 -6.59
C ALA A 312 28.17 -12.93 -5.49
N PRO A 313 29.29 -13.49 -5.02
CA PRO A 313 30.04 -12.93 -3.90
C PRO A 313 30.51 -11.51 -4.20
N GLY A 314 30.27 -10.60 -3.25
CA GLY A 314 30.71 -9.22 -3.36
C GLY A 314 29.99 -8.38 -4.41
N ARG A 315 28.94 -8.89 -5.06
CA ARG A 315 28.21 -8.19 -6.14
C ARG A 315 27.07 -7.35 -5.64
N PHE A 316 26.43 -7.76 -4.53
CA PHE A 316 25.27 -7.10 -3.93
C PHE A 316 25.49 -6.81 -2.45
N ASP A 317 24.89 -5.75 -1.98
CA ASP A 317 24.57 -5.52 -0.59
C ASP A 317 23.14 -5.99 -0.33
N ILE A 318 22.91 -6.63 0.82
CA ILE A 318 21.61 -7.17 1.20
C ILE A 318 21.21 -6.54 2.52
N TRP A 319 20.09 -5.85 2.50
CA TRP A 319 19.56 -5.09 3.62
C TRP A 319 18.20 -5.62 4.05
N PHE A 320 17.98 -5.79 5.33
CA PHE A 320 16.69 -6.14 5.92
C PHE A 320 16.18 -4.92 6.68
N VAL A 321 15.22 -4.22 6.10
CA VAL A 321 14.71 -2.96 6.63
C VAL A 321 13.44 -3.23 7.42
N PRO A 322 13.45 -3.06 8.77
CA PRO A 322 12.24 -3.14 9.56
C PRO A 322 11.33 -1.98 9.17
N GLY A 323 10.07 -2.29 8.96
CA GLY A 323 9.10 -1.31 8.47
C GLY A 323 7.82 -1.30 9.29
N ALA A 324 6.94 -0.42 8.87
CA ALA A 324 5.57 -0.36 9.35
C ALA A 324 4.65 -1.35 8.62
N ILE A 325 5.23 -2.30 7.85
CA ILE A 325 4.46 -3.30 7.12
C ILE A 325 4.21 -4.51 8.00
N TRP A 326 2.99 -4.99 8.03
CA TRP A 326 2.62 -6.20 8.75
C TRP A 326 1.82 -7.15 7.87
N GLU A 327 2.07 -8.44 8.03
CA GLU A 327 1.28 -9.50 7.43
C GLU A 327 0.14 -9.87 8.37
N HIS A 328 -1.03 -10.07 7.81
CA HIS A 328 -2.23 -10.43 8.54
C HIS A 328 -3.18 -11.21 7.65
N ILE A 329 -4.17 -11.81 8.27
CA ILE A 329 -5.26 -12.48 7.58
C ILE A 329 -6.55 -11.74 7.94
N ASP A 330 -7.12 -11.02 6.99
CA ASP A 330 -8.47 -10.49 7.14
C ASP A 330 -9.50 -11.61 7.09
N ILE A 331 -10.59 -11.39 7.81
CA ILE A 331 -11.71 -12.34 7.90
C ILE A 331 -12.96 -11.63 7.42
N ASN A 332 -13.69 -12.23 6.48
CA ASN A 332 -15.00 -11.73 6.11
C ASN A 332 -16.01 -11.97 7.26
N LYS A 333 -16.68 -10.90 7.70
CA LYS A 333 -17.65 -10.89 8.79
C LYS A 333 -19.06 -10.47 8.35
N PHE A 334 -19.28 -10.34 7.05
CA PHE A 334 -20.59 -9.98 6.50
C PHE A 334 -21.59 -11.15 6.60
N GLU A 335 -22.55 -11.02 7.50
CA GLU A 335 -23.54 -12.08 7.78
C GLU A 335 -24.56 -12.31 6.66
N ASN A 336 -24.65 -11.44 5.65
CA ASN A 336 -25.39 -11.74 4.44
C ASN A 336 -24.73 -12.84 3.60
N CYS A 337 -23.43 -13.11 3.80
CA CYS A 337 -22.74 -14.25 3.18
C CYS A 337 -23.02 -15.55 3.93
N GLN A 338 -23.59 -16.53 3.22
CA GLN A 338 -23.98 -17.81 3.81
C GLN A 338 -22.80 -18.52 4.50
N THR A 339 -21.63 -18.56 3.86
CA THR A 339 -20.42 -19.18 4.43
C THR A 339 -20.00 -18.51 5.74
N VAL A 340 -20.08 -17.17 5.84
CA VAL A 340 -19.76 -16.44 7.07
C VAL A 340 -20.66 -16.86 8.22
N ARG A 341 -21.98 -16.95 7.98
CA ARG A 341 -22.94 -17.45 8.98
C ARG A 341 -22.69 -18.90 9.35
N ASP A 342 -22.52 -19.75 8.33
CA ASP A 342 -22.37 -21.18 8.51
C ASP A 342 -21.09 -21.51 9.30
N LEU A 343 -19.99 -20.80 9.07
CA LEU A 343 -18.75 -20.97 9.81
C LEU A 343 -18.70 -20.17 11.13
N GLY A 344 -19.58 -19.20 11.31
CA GLY A 344 -19.60 -18.31 12.48
C GLY A 344 -18.38 -17.38 12.53
N LEU A 345 -17.94 -16.86 11.38
CA LEU A 345 -16.73 -16.03 11.31
C LEU A 345 -16.89 -14.68 12.02
N ASN A 346 -18.14 -14.21 12.19
CA ASN A 346 -18.45 -13.02 12.97
C ASN A 346 -18.41 -13.26 14.50
N ASP A 347 -18.39 -14.51 14.95
CA ASP A 347 -18.22 -14.84 16.38
C ASP A 347 -16.73 -14.78 16.75
N VAL A 348 -16.42 -14.02 17.80
CA VAL A 348 -15.03 -13.88 18.29
C VAL A 348 -14.41 -15.19 18.73
N ARG A 349 -15.21 -16.18 19.18
CA ARG A 349 -14.70 -17.51 19.56
C ARG A 349 -14.12 -18.26 18.37
N THR A 350 -14.76 -18.16 17.18
CA THR A 350 -14.19 -18.71 15.95
C THR A 350 -12.85 -18.06 15.63
N ARG A 351 -12.76 -16.73 15.67
CA ARG A 351 -11.52 -16.00 15.35
C ARG A 351 -10.40 -16.32 16.36
N ARG A 352 -10.73 -16.42 17.65
CA ARG A 352 -9.78 -16.84 18.70
C ARG A 352 -9.33 -18.29 18.50
N ALA A 353 -10.23 -19.19 18.16
CA ALA A 353 -9.90 -20.57 17.86
C ALA A 353 -8.95 -20.67 16.67
N LEU A 354 -9.26 -19.97 15.58
CA LEU A 354 -8.37 -19.90 14.41
C LEU A 354 -6.98 -19.40 14.81
N LEU A 355 -6.88 -18.30 15.58
CA LEU A 355 -5.59 -17.73 15.97
C LEU A 355 -4.79 -18.63 16.93
N HIS A 356 -5.45 -19.33 17.86
CA HIS A 356 -4.80 -20.34 18.71
C HIS A 356 -4.32 -21.56 17.90
N ALA A 357 -4.98 -21.86 16.77
CA ALA A 357 -4.58 -22.97 15.91
C ALA A 357 -3.44 -22.63 14.94
N LEU A 358 -3.04 -21.35 14.82
CA LEU A 358 -1.96 -20.93 13.93
C LEU A 358 -0.63 -20.81 14.69
N ASN A 359 0.33 -21.67 14.38
CA ASN A 359 1.66 -21.66 14.98
C ASN A 359 2.52 -20.52 14.40
N ARG A 360 2.19 -19.27 14.76
CA ARG A 360 2.87 -18.07 14.25
C ARG A 360 4.34 -18.00 14.68
N GLU A 361 4.66 -18.39 15.91
CA GLU A 361 6.04 -18.46 16.41
C GLU A 361 6.85 -19.50 15.64
N GLY A 362 6.27 -20.68 15.43
CA GLY A 362 6.86 -21.73 14.61
C GLY A 362 7.11 -21.29 13.16
N LEU A 363 6.14 -20.59 12.57
CA LEU A 363 6.27 -20.00 11.22
C LEU A 363 7.41 -18.98 11.18
N VAL A 364 7.43 -18.03 12.11
CA VAL A 364 8.47 -16.97 12.16
C VAL A 364 9.85 -17.59 12.39
N LYS A 365 9.94 -18.61 13.24
CA LYS A 365 11.20 -19.33 13.45
C LYS A 365 11.66 -20.09 12.19
N ALA A 366 10.74 -20.78 11.52
CA ALA A 366 11.05 -21.60 10.35
C ALA A 366 11.40 -20.79 9.09
N PHE A 367 10.69 -19.66 8.87
CA PHE A 367 10.83 -18.88 7.63
C PHE A 367 11.75 -17.67 7.80
N PHE A 368 11.90 -17.14 9.02
CA PHE A 368 12.60 -15.88 9.27
C PHE A 368 13.65 -15.99 10.40
N ASP A 369 14.00 -17.20 10.85
CA ASP A 369 14.91 -17.45 11.98
C ASP A 369 14.57 -16.64 13.25
N GLY A 370 13.27 -16.34 13.45
CA GLY A 370 12.79 -15.55 14.58
C GLY A 370 13.05 -14.04 14.48
N LEU A 371 13.57 -13.53 13.36
CA LEU A 371 13.97 -12.12 13.22
C LEU A 371 12.78 -11.17 12.93
N GLN A 372 11.64 -11.69 12.49
CA GLN A 372 10.43 -10.88 12.31
C GLN A 372 9.54 -11.03 13.54
N PRO A 373 9.20 -9.94 14.25
CA PRO A 373 8.37 -10.03 15.44
C PRO A 373 6.97 -10.55 15.13
N VAL A 374 6.46 -11.49 15.93
CA VAL A 374 5.06 -11.90 15.85
C VAL A 374 4.17 -10.69 16.18
N ALA A 375 3.20 -10.42 15.33
CA ALA A 375 2.25 -9.34 15.54
C ALA A 375 1.12 -9.76 16.50
N HIS A 376 0.71 -8.84 17.35
CA HIS A 376 -0.42 -9.01 18.29
C HIS A 376 -1.46 -7.89 18.13
N THR A 377 -1.14 -6.87 17.33
CA THR A 377 -1.95 -5.71 16.99
C THR A 377 -1.54 -5.22 15.60
N TRP A 378 -2.28 -4.28 15.03
CA TRP A 378 -1.99 -3.70 13.72
C TRP A 378 -0.90 -2.61 13.75
N ILE A 379 -0.60 -2.04 14.92
CA ILE A 379 0.43 -0.99 15.05
C ILE A 379 1.81 -1.63 15.19
N ALA A 380 2.72 -1.24 14.30
CA ALA A 380 4.09 -1.78 14.27
C ALA A 380 4.93 -1.28 15.47
N PRO A 381 5.90 -2.07 15.97
CA PRO A 381 6.77 -1.68 17.09
C PRO A 381 7.57 -0.39 16.87
N VAL A 382 7.81 -0.01 15.62
CA VAL A 382 8.49 1.23 15.24
C VAL A 382 7.60 2.48 15.41
N ASN A 383 6.29 2.31 15.60
CA ASN A 383 5.35 3.41 15.80
C ASN A 383 5.30 3.80 17.30
N PRO A 384 5.39 5.11 17.66
CA PRO A 384 5.30 5.58 19.06
C PRO A 384 4.03 5.17 19.81
N LEU A 385 2.94 4.87 19.10
CA LEU A 385 1.66 4.43 19.68
C LEU A 385 1.59 2.93 19.93
N PHE A 386 2.63 2.16 19.61
CA PHE A 386 2.64 0.72 19.82
C PHE A 386 2.38 0.34 21.30
N ASN A 387 1.44 -0.58 21.51
CA ASN A 387 1.15 -1.15 22.84
C ASN A 387 1.74 -2.58 22.95
N PRO A 388 2.86 -2.78 23.68
CA PRO A 388 3.46 -4.11 23.85
C PRO A 388 2.65 -5.04 24.77
N ASN A 389 1.67 -4.50 25.52
CA ASN A 389 0.94 -5.20 26.58
C ASN A 389 -0.43 -5.72 26.15
N VAL A 390 -0.75 -5.67 24.84
CA VAL A 390 -2.02 -6.25 24.34
C VAL A 390 -2.10 -7.76 24.59
N ARG A 391 -3.33 -8.29 24.59
CA ARG A 391 -3.56 -9.73 24.68
C ARG A 391 -2.79 -10.49 23.61
N LYS A 392 -2.04 -11.51 24.04
CA LYS A 392 -1.31 -12.42 23.15
C LYS A 392 -2.03 -13.77 23.06
N TYR A 393 -1.91 -14.40 21.92
CA TYR A 393 -2.51 -15.72 21.65
C TYR A 393 -1.37 -16.68 21.34
N GLU A 394 -1.17 -17.64 22.23
CA GLU A 394 -0.21 -18.72 22.05
C GLU A 394 -0.78 -19.79 21.13
N PHE A 395 0.08 -20.53 20.47
CA PHE A 395 -0.31 -21.73 19.73
C PHE A 395 -0.79 -22.80 20.70
N ASP A 396 -2.09 -23.10 20.68
CA ASP A 396 -2.75 -24.05 21.57
C ASP A 396 -3.94 -24.73 20.88
N LEU A 397 -3.69 -25.89 20.28
CA LEU A 397 -4.72 -26.66 19.58
C LEU A 397 -5.86 -27.10 20.50
N LYS A 398 -5.58 -27.44 21.78
CA LYS A 398 -6.62 -27.88 22.73
C LYS A 398 -7.58 -26.73 23.04
N LYS A 399 -7.05 -25.53 23.20
CA LYS A 399 -7.85 -24.34 23.44
C LYS A 399 -8.67 -23.95 22.20
N ALA A 400 -8.10 -24.11 21.02
CA ALA A 400 -8.82 -23.93 19.76
C ALA A 400 -9.99 -24.92 19.63
N GLU A 401 -9.75 -26.22 19.89
CA GLU A 401 -10.79 -27.25 19.86
C GLU A 401 -11.89 -27.00 20.91
N ALA A 402 -11.53 -26.56 22.12
CA ALA A 402 -12.49 -26.22 23.18
C ALA A 402 -13.44 -25.09 22.75
N LEU A 403 -12.89 -23.99 22.20
CA LEU A 403 -13.68 -22.85 21.72
C LEU A 403 -14.65 -23.26 20.60
N LEU A 404 -14.20 -24.10 19.68
CA LEU A 404 -15.05 -24.62 18.59
C LEU A 404 -16.12 -25.58 19.12
N ALA A 405 -15.76 -26.41 20.09
CA ALA A 405 -16.70 -27.32 20.74
C ALA A 405 -17.84 -26.59 21.48
N GLU A 406 -17.55 -25.46 22.12
CA GLU A 406 -18.57 -24.57 22.72
C GLU A 406 -19.57 -24.04 21.69
N MET A 407 -19.16 -23.91 20.42
CA MET A 407 -20.00 -23.46 19.30
C MET A 407 -20.74 -24.61 18.60
N GLY A 408 -20.66 -25.81 19.15
CA GLY A 408 -21.34 -27.01 18.62
C GLY A 408 -20.58 -27.76 17.53
N TRP A 409 -19.32 -27.38 17.23
CA TRP A 409 -18.50 -28.12 16.30
C TRP A 409 -18.05 -29.47 16.85
N ARG A 410 -18.16 -30.55 16.04
CA ARG A 410 -17.73 -31.91 16.37
C ARG A 410 -17.07 -32.52 15.15
N LYS A 411 -16.08 -33.40 15.36
CA LYS A 411 -15.43 -34.14 14.26
C LYS A 411 -16.42 -35.10 13.61
N GLY A 412 -16.55 -34.98 12.30
CA GLY A 412 -17.28 -35.90 11.46
C GLY A 412 -16.53 -37.22 11.19
N PRO A 413 -17.12 -38.16 10.44
CA PRO A 413 -16.51 -39.46 10.14
C PRO A 413 -15.15 -39.35 9.42
N ASP A 414 -14.94 -38.29 8.65
CA ASP A 414 -13.71 -37.99 7.90
C ASP A 414 -12.72 -37.09 8.67
N GLY A 415 -13.01 -36.80 9.93
CA GLY A 415 -12.18 -36.00 10.80
C GLY A 415 -12.40 -34.48 10.62
N ILE A 416 -13.19 -34.02 9.65
CA ILE A 416 -13.52 -32.60 9.47
C ILE A 416 -14.63 -32.20 10.45
N LEU A 417 -14.48 -31.02 11.05
CA LEU A 417 -15.49 -30.48 11.96
C LEU A 417 -16.81 -30.24 11.21
N GLN A 418 -17.89 -30.59 11.86
CA GLN A 418 -19.25 -30.35 11.37
C GLN A 418 -20.16 -29.90 12.50
N ARG A 419 -21.20 -29.14 12.17
CA ARG A 419 -22.29 -28.77 13.08
C ARG A 419 -23.62 -28.64 12.36
N SER A 420 -24.70 -28.66 13.09
CA SER A 420 -26.03 -28.37 12.53
C SER A 420 -26.32 -26.87 12.56
N VAL A 421 -26.71 -26.31 11.43
CA VAL A 421 -27.15 -24.93 11.28
C VAL A 421 -28.46 -24.91 10.52
N GLY A 422 -29.55 -24.52 11.16
CA GLY A 422 -30.88 -24.51 10.54
C GLY A 422 -31.30 -25.87 9.98
N GLY A 423 -30.98 -26.96 10.65
CA GLY A 423 -31.29 -28.33 10.21
C GLY A 423 -30.37 -28.92 9.13
N ARG A 424 -29.38 -28.14 8.64
CA ARG A 424 -28.38 -28.62 7.68
C ARG A 424 -27.07 -28.95 8.40
N THR A 425 -26.38 -30.00 7.95
CA THR A 425 -25.03 -30.28 8.38
C THR A 425 -24.06 -29.37 7.62
N VAL A 426 -23.36 -28.55 8.36
CA VAL A 426 -22.31 -27.66 7.82
C VAL A 426 -20.96 -28.25 8.18
N ARG A 427 -20.05 -28.33 7.20
CA ARG A 427 -18.65 -28.72 7.37
C ARG A 427 -17.78 -27.48 7.55
N PHE A 428 -16.74 -27.56 8.38
CA PHE A 428 -15.82 -26.45 8.53
C PHE A 428 -14.79 -26.49 7.40
N GLU A 429 -15.20 -25.99 6.25
CA GLU A 429 -14.36 -25.79 5.07
C GLU A 429 -14.23 -24.28 4.82
N ILE A 430 -13.03 -23.74 4.95
CA ILE A 430 -12.79 -22.31 4.86
C ILE A 430 -11.93 -21.97 3.65
N GLU A 431 -12.35 -20.96 2.90
CA GLU A 431 -11.54 -20.38 1.83
C GLU A 431 -10.35 -19.61 2.41
N PHE A 432 -9.19 -19.74 1.76
CA PHE A 432 -8.00 -18.99 2.12
C PHE A 432 -7.37 -18.40 0.87
N VAL A 433 -7.43 -17.08 0.73
CA VAL A 433 -7.00 -16.33 -0.44
C VAL A 433 -5.68 -15.61 -0.14
N THR A 434 -4.78 -15.54 -1.11
CA THR A 434 -3.64 -14.62 -1.12
C THR A 434 -3.19 -14.30 -2.54
N THR A 435 -2.12 -13.50 -2.65
CA THR A 435 -1.47 -13.14 -3.91
C THR A 435 -0.72 -14.32 -4.52
N ALA A 436 -1.16 -14.82 -5.66
CA ALA A 436 -0.50 -15.89 -6.40
C ALA A 436 0.94 -15.52 -6.78
N GLY A 437 1.86 -16.49 -6.72
CA GLY A 437 3.27 -16.32 -7.06
C GLY A 437 4.13 -15.72 -5.94
N ASN A 438 3.55 -15.38 -4.79
CA ASN A 438 4.31 -14.99 -3.61
C ASN A 438 4.67 -16.24 -2.78
N ALA A 439 5.89 -16.73 -2.96
CA ALA A 439 6.33 -18.00 -2.37
C ALA A 439 6.18 -18.04 -0.84
N ILE A 440 6.37 -16.92 -0.12
CA ILE A 440 6.24 -16.92 1.33
C ILE A 440 4.78 -17.06 1.77
N ARG A 441 3.84 -16.33 1.14
CA ARG A 441 2.41 -16.41 1.45
C ARG A 441 1.83 -17.77 1.10
N GLU A 442 2.20 -18.33 -0.05
CA GLU A 442 1.78 -19.68 -0.45
C GLU A 442 2.28 -20.74 0.54
N ARG A 443 3.52 -20.61 1.04
CA ARG A 443 4.05 -21.49 2.11
C ARG A 443 3.35 -21.23 3.45
N THR A 444 3.01 -19.99 3.78
CA THR A 444 2.24 -19.63 4.98
C THR A 444 0.87 -20.29 4.96
N GLN A 445 0.16 -20.23 3.83
CA GLN A 445 -1.14 -20.91 3.66
C GLN A 445 -1.02 -22.43 3.88
N GLN A 446 -0.01 -23.07 3.28
CA GLN A 446 0.23 -24.51 3.45
C GLN A 446 0.55 -24.84 4.90
N PHE A 447 1.40 -24.07 5.55
CA PHE A 447 1.77 -24.23 6.95
C PHE A 447 0.54 -24.15 7.87
N PHE A 448 -0.31 -23.14 7.68
CA PHE A 448 -1.52 -22.99 8.47
C PHE A 448 -2.63 -23.96 8.09
N ALA A 449 -2.73 -24.37 6.82
CA ALA A 449 -3.67 -25.43 6.42
C ALA A 449 -3.38 -26.75 7.15
N GLU A 450 -2.11 -27.10 7.32
CA GLU A 450 -1.73 -28.29 8.10
C GLU A 450 -2.02 -28.12 9.60
N ASP A 451 -1.82 -26.93 10.16
CA ASP A 451 -2.18 -26.66 11.55
C ASP A 451 -3.71 -26.75 11.78
N LEU A 452 -4.50 -26.13 10.90
CA LEU A 452 -5.96 -26.13 10.96
C LEU A 452 -6.54 -27.54 10.75
N LYS A 453 -5.93 -28.36 9.91
CA LYS A 453 -6.31 -29.76 9.69
C LYS A 453 -6.20 -30.61 10.96
N LYS A 454 -5.21 -30.35 11.82
CA LYS A 454 -5.04 -31.06 13.10
C LYS A 454 -6.28 -30.97 14.00
N ILE A 455 -6.98 -29.84 13.93
CA ILE A 455 -8.23 -29.61 14.68
C ILE A 455 -9.50 -29.86 13.84
N GLY A 456 -9.36 -30.40 12.63
CA GLY A 456 -10.49 -30.76 11.77
C GLY A 456 -11.07 -29.64 10.93
N ILE A 457 -10.32 -28.59 10.64
CA ILE A 457 -10.70 -27.53 9.70
C ILE A 457 -10.06 -27.80 8.34
N ALA A 458 -10.88 -27.90 7.29
CA ALA A 458 -10.41 -28.01 5.91
C ALA A 458 -10.18 -26.61 5.31
N VAL A 459 -9.07 -26.43 4.60
CA VAL A 459 -8.72 -25.16 3.93
C VAL A 459 -8.80 -25.34 2.43
N LYS A 460 -9.54 -24.44 1.77
CA LYS A 460 -9.61 -24.33 0.32
C LYS A 460 -8.76 -23.13 -0.13
N ILE A 461 -7.60 -23.39 -0.71
CA ILE A 461 -6.72 -22.36 -1.25
C ILE A 461 -7.29 -21.84 -2.58
N ASN A 462 -7.41 -20.49 -2.68
CA ASN A 462 -7.97 -19.82 -3.86
C ASN A 462 -7.15 -18.55 -4.19
N ASN A 463 -5.93 -18.74 -4.70
CA ASN A 463 -5.01 -17.66 -4.99
C ASN A 463 -5.23 -17.06 -6.38
N ALA A 464 -5.08 -15.73 -6.49
CA ALA A 464 -5.12 -15.03 -7.76
C ALA A 464 -4.03 -13.95 -7.84
N PRO A 465 -3.67 -13.48 -9.04
CA PRO A 465 -2.70 -12.41 -9.22
C PRO A 465 -3.06 -11.13 -8.44
N SER A 466 -2.05 -10.37 -8.02
CA SER A 466 -2.24 -9.15 -7.23
C SER A 466 -3.19 -8.13 -7.90
N ALA A 467 -3.14 -8.02 -9.23
CA ALA A 467 -4.02 -7.14 -10.00
C ALA A 467 -5.51 -7.55 -9.90
N VAL A 468 -5.78 -8.81 -9.58
CA VAL A 468 -7.15 -9.31 -9.37
C VAL A 468 -7.56 -9.14 -7.92
N VAL A 469 -6.77 -9.69 -6.98
CA VAL A 469 -7.17 -9.68 -5.55
C VAL A 469 -7.23 -8.28 -4.94
N PHE A 470 -6.44 -7.32 -5.45
CA PHE A 470 -6.46 -5.92 -5.00
C PHE A 470 -7.27 -4.99 -5.92
N SER A 471 -8.07 -5.54 -6.81
CA SER A 471 -9.04 -4.73 -7.54
C SER A 471 -10.24 -4.37 -6.66
N ASP A 472 -10.87 -3.24 -6.95
CA ASP A 472 -12.11 -2.85 -6.28
C ASP A 472 -13.26 -3.85 -6.52
N GLU A 473 -13.25 -4.55 -7.67
CA GLU A 473 -14.23 -5.59 -7.97
C GLU A 473 -14.04 -6.87 -7.13
N TYR A 474 -12.92 -7.00 -6.39
CA TYR A 474 -12.68 -8.15 -5.53
C TYR A 474 -12.55 -7.77 -4.05
N ILE A 475 -11.49 -7.00 -3.67
CA ILE A 475 -11.20 -6.73 -2.27
C ILE A 475 -12.29 -5.89 -1.58
N GLN A 476 -12.85 -4.90 -2.27
CA GLN A 476 -13.90 -4.02 -1.74
C GLN A 476 -15.29 -4.66 -1.71
N ARG A 477 -15.45 -5.85 -2.31
CA ARG A 477 -16.74 -6.50 -2.45
C ARG A 477 -16.94 -7.75 -1.56
N ALA A 478 -16.32 -7.73 -0.39
CA ALA A 478 -16.57 -8.77 0.63
C ALA A 478 -18.05 -8.82 1.05
N SER A 479 -18.73 -7.67 1.07
CA SER A 479 -20.18 -7.59 1.31
C SER A 479 -21.03 -8.24 0.22
N GLU A 480 -20.49 -8.47 -0.97
CA GLU A 480 -21.10 -9.28 -2.05
C GLU A 480 -20.58 -10.71 -2.08
N CYS A 481 -19.87 -11.14 -1.04
CA CYS A 481 -19.33 -12.49 -0.91
C CYS A 481 -18.32 -12.87 -2.01
N LYS A 482 -17.59 -11.89 -2.58
CA LYS A 482 -16.54 -12.16 -3.58
C LYS A 482 -15.39 -12.98 -3.00
N TRP A 483 -15.16 -12.85 -1.70
CA TRP A 483 -14.36 -13.74 -0.87
C TRP A 483 -15.08 -13.95 0.46
N THR A 484 -15.02 -15.14 1.03
CA THR A 484 -15.91 -15.52 2.15
C THR A 484 -15.20 -16.10 3.37
N GLY A 485 -13.88 -16.19 3.34
CA GLY A 485 -13.09 -16.80 4.41
C GLY A 485 -11.96 -15.92 4.91
N LEU A 486 -10.75 -16.39 4.65
CA LEU A 486 -9.48 -15.80 5.06
C LEU A 486 -8.80 -15.15 3.86
N PHE A 487 -8.26 -13.95 4.06
CA PHE A 487 -7.52 -13.24 3.03
C PHE A 487 -6.20 -12.71 3.59
N GLU A 488 -5.08 -13.35 3.23
CA GLU A 488 -3.74 -12.96 3.67
C GLU A 488 -3.14 -11.92 2.73
N PHE A 489 -2.73 -10.80 3.30
CA PHE A 489 -1.93 -9.79 2.62
C PHE A 489 -1.20 -8.90 3.64
N ALA A 490 -0.34 -8.01 3.15
CA ALA A 490 0.34 -7.04 3.99
C ALA A 490 -0.32 -5.67 3.87
N TRP A 491 -0.32 -4.95 4.97
CA TRP A 491 -0.70 -3.55 4.98
C TRP A 491 0.43 -2.68 5.51
N VAL A 492 0.46 -1.41 5.10
CA VAL A 492 1.46 -0.44 5.54
C VAL A 492 0.83 0.45 6.61
N SER A 493 1.42 0.43 7.81
CA SER A 493 1.12 1.42 8.84
C SER A 493 1.94 2.67 8.58
N ASN A 494 1.29 3.82 8.49
CA ASN A 494 1.95 5.11 8.37
C ASN A 494 2.29 5.65 9.78
N LEU A 495 3.39 6.38 9.93
CA LEU A 495 3.76 7.01 11.21
C LEU A 495 2.73 8.08 11.64
N ALA A 496 2.19 8.79 10.66
CA ALA A 496 1.22 9.86 10.86
C ALA A 496 -0.20 9.33 11.09
N GLU A 497 -0.50 8.20 10.48
CA GLU A 497 -1.80 7.52 10.60
C GLU A 497 -1.66 6.41 11.64
N ASP A 498 -2.16 6.49 12.70
CA ASP A 498 -2.28 5.58 13.83
C ASP A 498 -2.37 4.08 13.47
N GLY A 499 -1.52 3.63 12.56
CA GLY A 499 -1.40 2.26 12.13
C GLY A 499 -2.54 1.76 11.24
N SER A 500 -2.87 2.50 10.18
CA SER A 500 -3.92 2.08 9.23
C SER A 500 -5.29 1.90 9.87
N LEU A 501 -5.63 2.86 10.70
CA LEU A 501 -6.86 2.90 11.50
C LEU A 501 -8.14 2.67 10.68
N PHE A 502 -8.18 3.17 9.46
CA PHE A 502 -9.36 3.10 8.59
C PHE A 502 -9.77 1.68 8.20
N GLN A 503 -8.86 0.70 8.34
CA GLN A 503 -9.17 -0.71 8.07
C GLN A 503 -10.14 -1.31 9.10
N TYR A 504 -10.24 -0.72 10.28
CA TYR A 504 -11.00 -1.31 11.39
C TYR A 504 -12.08 -0.40 11.96
N ARG A 505 -12.18 0.84 11.49
CA ARG A 505 -13.27 1.73 11.89
C ARG A 505 -14.52 1.45 11.07
N ASN A 506 -15.66 1.45 11.74
CA ASN A 506 -16.95 1.43 11.07
C ASN A 506 -17.39 2.84 10.66
N LEU A 507 -17.27 3.79 11.60
CA LEU A 507 -17.61 5.19 11.37
C LEU A 507 -16.40 6.07 11.63
N ASN A 508 -16.21 7.07 10.79
CA ASN A 508 -15.24 8.12 10.99
C ASN A 508 -15.90 9.46 10.67
N THR A 509 -16.11 10.29 11.71
CA THR A 509 -16.80 11.60 11.61
C THR A 509 -18.16 11.56 10.87
N GLY A 510 -18.84 10.40 10.91
CA GLY A 510 -20.11 10.21 10.20
C GLY A 510 -20.01 9.42 8.90
N ALA A 511 -18.82 9.33 8.30
CA ALA A 511 -18.61 8.54 7.09
C ALA A 511 -18.49 7.03 7.42
N ILE A 512 -19.19 6.20 6.65
CA ILE A 512 -19.15 4.74 6.79
C ILE A 512 -17.86 4.22 6.13
N MET A 513 -17.03 3.52 6.91
CA MET A 513 -15.75 2.97 6.46
C MET A 513 -15.85 1.51 6.00
N VAL A 514 -17.02 0.87 6.13
CA VAL A 514 -17.30 -0.50 5.69
C VAL A 514 -17.82 -0.46 4.25
N PRO A 515 -17.09 -1.02 3.26
CA PRO A 515 -17.51 -1.00 1.86
C PRO A 515 -18.77 -1.84 1.64
N THR A 516 -19.84 -1.21 1.17
CA THR A 516 -21.09 -1.84 0.79
C THR A 516 -21.65 -1.18 -0.47
N LYS A 517 -22.65 -1.81 -1.08
CA LYS A 517 -23.32 -1.24 -2.27
C LYS A 517 -23.96 0.12 -1.96
N GLU A 518 -24.50 0.30 -0.77
CA GLU A 518 -25.20 1.50 -0.32
C GLU A 518 -24.27 2.72 -0.25
N ASN A 519 -22.98 2.53 0.04
CA ASN A 519 -21.99 3.61 0.07
C ASN A 519 -21.03 3.57 -1.13
N ASN A 520 -21.42 2.91 -2.23
CA ASN A 520 -20.63 2.76 -3.44
C ASN A 520 -19.24 2.15 -3.17
N TYR A 521 -19.17 1.18 -2.25
CA TYR A 521 -17.98 0.46 -1.81
C TYR A 521 -16.86 1.35 -1.28
N GLN A 522 -17.20 2.51 -0.71
CA GLN A 522 -16.25 3.41 -0.06
C GLN A 522 -15.74 2.86 1.26
N GLY A 523 -14.52 3.26 1.64
CA GLY A 523 -13.90 2.89 2.91
C GLY A 523 -12.92 1.74 2.79
N GLN A 524 -12.28 1.38 3.90
CA GLN A 524 -11.21 0.39 3.94
C GLN A 524 -11.43 -0.73 4.99
N ASN A 525 -12.54 -0.72 5.70
CA ASN A 525 -12.90 -1.80 6.62
C ASN A 525 -13.52 -2.96 5.82
N ILE A 526 -12.71 -3.56 4.96
CA ILE A 526 -13.13 -4.58 3.98
C ILE A 526 -13.69 -5.86 4.62
N GLY A 527 -13.28 -6.18 5.83
CA GLY A 527 -13.79 -7.33 6.59
C GLY A 527 -15.14 -7.09 7.26
N GLY A 528 -15.62 -5.85 7.32
CA GLY A 528 -16.93 -5.49 7.87
C GLY A 528 -17.04 -5.57 9.40
N TRP A 529 -15.91 -5.46 10.14
CA TRP A 529 -15.94 -5.45 11.60
C TRP A 529 -16.54 -4.16 12.16
N ARG A 530 -17.28 -4.29 13.28
CA ARG A 530 -17.92 -3.16 13.98
C ARG A 530 -17.70 -3.26 15.47
N ASN A 531 -17.23 -2.15 16.08
CA ASN A 531 -17.10 -2.01 17.52
C ASN A 531 -17.18 -0.52 17.90
N ASP A 532 -18.24 -0.13 18.60
CA ASP A 532 -18.53 1.27 18.92
C ASP A 532 -17.51 1.87 19.90
N GLU A 533 -16.97 1.07 20.84
CA GLU A 533 -15.93 1.55 21.77
C GLU A 533 -14.63 1.81 21.01
N PHE A 534 -14.25 0.93 20.10
CA PHE A 534 -13.09 1.13 19.24
C PHE A 534 -13.24 2.39 18.38
N ASP A 535 -14.38 2.56 17.73
CA ASP A 535 -14.69 3.74 16.92
C ASP A 535 -14.62 5.03 17.73
N ARG A 536 -15.20 5.02 18.95
CA ARG A 536 -15.17 6.17 19.87
C ARG A 536 -13.75 6.52 20.30
N LEU A 537 -12.97 5.53 20.77
CA LEU A 537 -11.60 5.74 21.25
C LEU A 537 -10.67 6.24 20.14
N THR A 538 -10.76 5.65 18.97
CA THR A 538 -9.94 6.04 17.83
C THR A 538 -10.35 7.38 17.26
N SER A 539 -11.65 7.71 17.26
CA SER A 539 -12.16 9.05 16.91
C SER A 539 -11.65 10.13 17.87
N GLN A 540 -11.66 9.85 19.17
CA GLN A 540 -11.06 10.75 20.16
C GLN A 540 -9.54 10.86 20.00
N GLY A 541 -8.86 9.72 19.75
CA GLY A 541 -7.41 9.68 19.62
C GLY A 541 -6.88 10.45 18.41
N VAL A 542 -7.58 10.45 17.29
CA VAL A 542 -7.17 11.23 16.10
C VAL A 542 -7.36 12.75 16.30
N LEU A 543 -8.29 13.14 17.17
CA LEU A 543 -8.55 14.55 17.51
C LEU A 543 -7.66 15.05 18.66
N GLU A 544 -7.01 14.15 19.41
CA GLU A 544 -6.20 14.50 20.57
C GLU A 544 -4.79 14.92 20.18
N PHE A 545 -4.41 16.15 20.53
CA PHE A 545 -3.10 16.75 20.27
C PHE A 545 -2.13 16.67 21.46
N ASP A 546 -2.60 16.21 22.63
CA ASP A 546 -1.75 15.81 23.75
C ASP A 546 -1.27 14.37 23.53
N GLU A 547 0.03 14.19 23.33
CA GLU A 547 0.62 12.90 22.96
C GLU A 547 0.42 11.81 24.02
N ALA A 548 0.43 12.16 25.30
CA ALA A 548 0.25 11.19 26.37
C ALA A 548 -1.20 10.68 26.43
N LYS A 549 -2.17 11.57 26.34
CA LYS A 549 -3.60 11.21 26.28
C LYS A 549 -3.90 10.41 25.01
N ARG A 550 -3.37 10.88 23.88
CA ARG A 550 -3.51 10.19 22.60
C ARG A 550 -2.99 8.76 22.67
N LYS A 551 -1.81 8.56 23.26
CA LYS A 551 -1.23 7.24 23.48
C LYS A 551 -2.13 6.33 24.33
N GLN A 552 -2.73 6.83 25.41
CA GLN A 552 -3.67 6.06 26.23
C GLN A 552 -4.90 5.61 25.46
N LEU A 553 -5.49 6.50 24.65
CA LEU A 553 -6.65 6.17 23.81
C LEU A 553 -6.32 5.06 22.81
N PHE A 554 -5.19 5.17 22.13
CA PHE A 554 -4.76 4.13 21.16
C PHE A 554 -4.31 2.84 21.82
N TRP A 555 -3.76 2.88 23.02
CA TRP A 555 -3.44 1.68 23.77
C TRP A 555 -4.70 0.89 24.11
N ARG A 556 -5.75 1.58 24.58
CA ARG A 556 -7.04 0.94 24.86
C ARG A 556 -7.71 0.41 23.57
N ALA A 557 -7.63 1.13 22.48
CA ALA A 557 -8.13 0.65 21.19
C ALA A 557 -7.41 -0.63 20.72
N GLN A 558 -6.08 -0.71 20.89
CA GLN A 558 -5.32 -1.92 20.57
C GLN A 558 -5.69 -3.11 21.47
N GLU A 559 -6.02 -2.88 22.74
CA GLU A 559 -6.51 -3.94 23.63
C GLU A 559 -7.85 -4.52 23.12
N ILE A 560 -8.80 -3.66 22.74
CA ILE A 560 -10.08 -4.09 22.17
C ILE A 560 -9.84 -4.87 20.88
N TRP A 561 -9.02 -4.34 19.99
CA TRP A 561 -8.69 -4.98 18.73
C TRP A 561 -8.09 -6.39 18.94
N ALA A 562 -7.14 -6.50 19.85
CA ALA A 562 -6.51 -7.78 20.20
C ALA A 562 -7.48 -8.76 20.88
N GLN A 563 -8.51 -8.27 21.57
CA GLN A 563 -9.56 -9.11 22.17
C GLN A 563 -10.58 -9.59 21.14
N GLU A 564 -10.97 -8.71 20.20
CA GLU A 564 -12.01 -8.96 19.19
C GLU A 564 -11.48 -9.62 17.92
N LEU A 565 -10.19 -9.46 17.62
CA LEU A 565 -9.53 -10.02 16.45
C LEU A 565 -10.29 -9.74 15.13
N PRO A 566 -10.44 -8.49 14.71
CA PRO A 566 -11.03 -8.18 13.41
C PRO A 566 -10.22 -8.76 12.24
N ALA A 567 -8.92 -8.98 12.44
CA ALA A 567 -8.05 -9.77 11.60
C ALA A 567 -7.14 -10.66 12.46
N LEU A 568 -6.52 -11.67 11.88
CA LEU A 568 -5.52 -12.51 12.56
C LEU A 568 -4.12 -11.93 12.28
N PRO A 569 -3.46 -11.32 13.28
CA PRO A 569 -2.13 -10.74 13.10
C PRO A 569 -1.09 -11.85 12.97
N LEU A 570 -0.20 -11.76 11.98
CA LEU A 570 0.84 -12.75 11.75
C LEU A 570 2.19 -12.26 12.27
N TYR A 571 2.82 -11.32 11.55
CA TYR A 571 4.12 -10.77 11.92
C TYR A 571 4.35 -9.40 11.29
N PHE A 572 5.26 -8.62 11.88
CA PHE A 572 5.75 -7.38 11.28
C PHE A 572 6.91 -7.69 10.33
N ARG A 573 6.89 -7.07 9.15
CA ARG A 573 7.87 -7.36 8.11
C ARG A 573 9.15 -6.56 8.29
N ALA A 574 10.28 -7.25 8.06
CA ALA A 574 11.51 -6.63 7.63
C ALA A 574 11.70 -6.98 6.15
N ASN A 575 11.63 -6.00 5.28
CA ASN A 575 11.73 -6.23 3.85
C ASN A 575 13.19 -6.41 3.42
N PRO A 576 13.51 -7.45 2.63
CA PRO A 576 14.82 -7.58 2.03
C PRO A 576 14.95 -6.65 0.84
N TYR A 577 16.01 -5.88 0.82
CA TYR A 577 16.45 -5.12 -0.35
C TYR A 577 17.81 -5.66 -0.80
N VAL A 578 17.89 -6.12 -2.02
CA VAL A 578 19.14 -6.55 -2.66
C VAL A 578 19.54 -5.44 -3.62
N VAL A 579 20.71 -4.86 -3.40
CA VAL A 579 21.18 -3.68 -4.11
C VAL A 579 22.55 -3.95 -4.69
N ARG A 580 22.77 -3.73 -5.98
CA ARG A 580 24.07 -3.90 -6.63
C ARG A 580 25.07 -2.94 -6.01
N LYS A 581 26.27 -3.45 -5.66
CA LYS A 581 27.35 -2.62 -5.11
C LYS A 581 27.71 -1.48 -6.05
N GLY A 582 27.95 -0.32 -5.45
CA GLY A 582 28.22 0.92 -6.15
C GLY A 582 26.95 1.71 -6.55
N LEU A 583 25.74 1.18 -6.34
CA LEU A 583 24.53 1.98 -6.38
C LEU A 583 24.40 2.74 -5.06
N VAL A 584 24.31 4.07 -5.11
CA VAL A 584 24.19 4.95 -3.93
C VAL A 584 22.82 5.65 -3.90
N ASN A 585 22.40 5.99 -2.68
CA ASN A 585 21.17 6.72 -2.40
C ASN A 585 19.86 5.97 -2.75
N TYR A 586 19.93 4.68 -3.07
CA TYR A 586 18.76 3.81 -3.14
C TYR A 586 18.46 3.30 -1.73
N VAL A 587 17.67 4.05 -0.97
CA VAL A 587 17.52 3.89 0.48
C VAL A 587 16.07 3.73 0.88
N ALA A 588 15.79 2.65 1.61
CA ALA A 588 14.53 2.40 2.31
C ALA A 588 14.72 2.58 3.81
N SER A 589 13.70 3.06 4.50
CA SER A 589 13.60 3.04 5.97
C SER A 589 12.15 2.75 6.37
N ALA A 590 11.86 2.67 7.67
CA ALA A 590 10.49 2.39 8.12
C ALA A 590 9.43 3.34 7.50
N TYR A 591 9.81 4.58 7.24
CA TYR A 591 8.89 5.64 6.83
C TYR A 591 9.36 6.48 5.62
N ALA A 592 10.46 6.14 4.99
CA ALA A 592 10.97 6.88 3.82
C ALA A 592 9.86 7.08 2.77
N GLY A 593 9.69 8.31 2.27
CA GLY A 593 8.59 8.65 1.36
C GLY A 593 7.19 8.47 1.95
N GLY A 594 7.08 8.33 3.29
CA GLY A 594 5.82 8.09 4.00
C GLY A 594 5.39 6.61 4.09
N TYR A 595 5.93 5.74 3.26
CA TYR A 595 5.55 4.32 3.18
C TYR A 595 6.73 3.35 3.29
N GLY A 596 7.95 3.86 3.49
CA GLY A 596 9.14 3.03 3.62
C GLY A 596 9.77 2.57 2.30
N TYR A 597 9.39 3.18 1.16
CA TYR A 597 9.88 2.79 -0.15
C TYR A 597 11.18 3.49 -0.52
N PRO A 598 12.11 2.83 -1.23
CA PRO A 598 13.20 3.52 -1.89
C PRO A 598 12.64 4.38 -3.06
N GLY A 599 13.37 5.41 -3.45
CA GLY A 599 12.94 6.31 -4.54
C GLY A 599 12.31 7.62 -4.07
N TRP A 600 12.12 7.84 -2.76
CA TRP A 600 11.68 9.12 -2.19
C TRP A 600 12.62 10.29 -2.53
N ASN A 601 13.89 9.97 -2.85
CA ASN A 601 14.96 10.85 -3.27
C ASN A 601 15.44 10.49 -4.69
N ALA A 602 14.55 10.11 -5.59
CA ALA A 602 14.85 9.57 -6.92
C ALA A 602 15.84 10.40 -7.73
N TRP A 603 15.89 11.74 -7.52
CA TRP A 603 16.78 12.66 -8.23
C TRP A 603 18.27 12.46 -7.93
N GLU A 604 18.62 11.83 -6.80
CA GLU A 604 20.00 11.65 -6.36
C GLU A 604 20.44 10.17 -6.29
N ILE A 605 19.63 9.25 -6.79
CA ILE A 605 20.05 7.85 -6.98
C ILE A 605 21.07 7.77 -8.11
N GLY A 606 22.21 7.14 -7.88
CA GLY A 606 23.27 7.09 -8.88
C GLY A 606 24.31 6.01 -8.63
N TRP A 607 25.31 5.98 -9.52
CA TRP A 607 26.42 5.03 -9.43
C TRP A 607 27.69 5.74 -8.98
N GLU A 608 28.41 5.16 -7.99
CA GLU A 608 29.72 5.66 -7.55
C GLU A 608 30.69 5.77 -8.73
N SER A 609 30.70 4.78 -9.62
CA SER A 609 31.53 4.78 -10.82
C SER A 609 31.23 5.91 -11.82
N ARG A 610 30.09 6.59 -11.68
CA ARG A 610 29.70 7.78 -12.44
C ARG A 610 29.94 9.08 -11.67
N GLY A 611 30.48 8.99 -10.44
CA GLY A 611 30.74 10.13 -9.57
C GLY A 611 29.52 10.64 -8.82
N ALA A 612 28.48 9.80 -8.65
CA ALA A 612 27.36 10.14 -7.77
C ALA A 612 27.82 10.26 -6.32
N VAL A 613 27.37 11.30 -5.64
CA VAL A 613 27.74 11.57 -4.24
C VAL A 613 26.84 10.75 -3.31
N LYS A 614 27.44 9.92 -2.47
CA LYS A 614 26.72 9.16 -1.44
C LYS A 614 26.32 10.10 -0.29
N LYS A 615 25.01 10.28 -0.06
CA LYS A 615 24.45 11.09 1.02
C LYS A 615 23.82 10.26 2.13
N TRP A 616 23.32 9.08 1.76
CA TRP A 616 22.53 8.23 2.65
C TRP A 616 23.21 6.87 2.83
N ASP A 617 23.28 6.41 4.07
CA ASP A 617 23.81 5.08 4.40
C ASP A 617 22.66 4.14 4.78
N GLN A 618 22.37 3.17 3.91
CA GLN A 618 21.32 2.18 4.14
C GLN A 618 21.55 1.35 5.41
N ALA A 619 22.80 1.15 5.82
CA ALA A 619 23.12 0.37 7.03
C ALA A 619 22.52 0.97 8.30
N LYS A 620 22.30 2.29 8.33
CA LYS A 620 21.64 2.99 9.46
C LYS A 620 20.21 2.54 9.69
N TYR A 621 19.51 2.09 8.64
CA TYR A 621 18.09 1.78 8.65
C TYR A 621 17.80 0.27 8.56
N ALA A 622 18.83 -0.57 8.49
CA ALA A 622 18.70 -2.01 8.34
C ALA A 622 18.94 -2.76 9.65
N LEU A 623 18.36 -3.95 9.75
CA LEU A 623 18.70 -4.88 10.83
C LEU A 623 20.13 -5.38 10.65
N SER A 624 20.88 -5.47 11.75
CA SER A 624 22.16 -6.18 11.79
C SER A 624 21.90 -7.69 11.73
N VAL A 625 21.99 -8.26 10.55
CA VAL A 625 21.92 -9.71 10.36
C VAL A 625 23.33 -10.26 10.58
N LYS A 626 23.54 -10.96 11.71
CA LYS A 626 24.81 -11.65 12.03
C LYS A 626 24.98 -12.93 11.22
#